data_a4433f3eeff07359c676a445d6da3287
#
_entry.id   a4433f3eeff07359c676a445d6da3287
#
_cell.length_a   1.000
_cell.length_b   1.000
_cell.length_c   1.000
_cell.angle_alpha   90.00
_cell.angle_beta   90.00
_cell.angle_gamma   90.00
#
_symmetry.space_group_name_H-M   'P 1'
#
loop_
_entity.id
_entity.type
_entity.pdbx_description
1 polymer ?
#
loop_
_entity_poly.entity_id
_entity_poly.type
_entity_poly.pdbx_seq_one_letter_code
_entity_poly.pdbx_strand_id
1 'polypeptide(L)'
;MRKVIKYAAYAGLGLTLAACTQATAPSPTAAAQPAAKAAKVSKAETNVKQPLAEAIDHVWAGQRVWFDFVEQNNHQMIAYYDGNRQMSVAMRKMRDVNGAPWSYHKVPSWLGWDAHNKVEVAFDKKGIIHLMGNLHGNKLVYFKSASPYDPRTLEKVDVMVDKTVEQKMTYPEFFKDPKGELILKYRDGSSGNGRWFYSKWNAESGRWAHLHDTVLLSGENVRGIYPYGPVIGPDGFAHMTITWRETPIASSNHDLSYARSKDLINWESSDGSPIKLPIVLATGEIIDPIPEHGGLLNGRHPIGFDKQNRVLVSYQKYNDDKLSQVFINRREADGWVVKQVSDWDDLYVDLDKSGALDLPLLTNDPAYVNADGNIVVSALLNNKKWEWILDHDDLSVISGGIVEDALPDAITQYDLDNNIPQRVIPMMENQARKSSEYYISWEAMQPNRDQARPDIPPASTLRVHRIPK
;
A
#
# COMPACT_ATOMS: atom_id res chain seq x y z
N MET A 1 17.59 -3.55 -54.80
CA MET A 1 16.91 -4.75 -55.29
C MET A 1 15.68 -5.02 -54.41
N ARG A 2 14.52 -4.78 -55.00
CA ARG A 2 13.19 -5.03 -54.35
C ARG A 2 12.86 -6.52 -54.47
N LYS A 3 12.37 -7.16 -53.41
CA LYS A 3 11.57 -8.39 -53.54
C LYS A 3 10.25 -8.23 -52.79
N VAL A 4 9.23 -8.18 -53.61
CA VAL A 4 7.80 -8.28 -53.27
C VAL A 4 7.47 -9.76 -53.13
N ILE A 5 6.76 -10.14 -52.10
CA ILE A 5 6.06 -11.46 -52.00
C ILE A 5 4.58 -11.23 -51.75
N LYS A 6 3.81 -11.92 -52.55
CA LYS A 6 2.36 -11.78 -52.81
C LYS A 6 1.48 -12.49 -51.80
N TYR A 7 0.32 -11.91 -51.60
CA TYR A 7 -0.86 -12.53 -50.95
C TYR A 7 -1.42 -13.68 -51.79
N ALA A 8 -1.87 -14.74 -51.13
CA ALA A 8 -2.81 -15.71 -51.74
C ALA A 8 -4.04 -15.84 -50.83
N ALA A 9 -5.19 -15.48 -51.42
CA ALA A 9 -6.53 -15.71 -50.86
C ALA A 9 -6.98 -17.15 -51.20
N TYR A 10 -7.68 -17.80 -50.30
CA TYR A 10 -8.51 -18.97 -50.62
C TYR A 10 -9.96 -18.75 -50.16
N ALA A 11 -10.82 -18.94 -51.13
CA ALA A 11 -12.27 -18.79 -51.06
C ALA A 11 -12.94 -20.05 -50.50
N GLY A 12 -14.14 -19.85 -50.00
CA GLY A 12 -14.97 -20.75 -49.24
C GLY A 12 -15.49 -22.01 -49.95
N LEU A 13 -16.05 -22.85 -49.12
CA LEU A 13 -17.11 -23.83 -49.54
C LEU A 13 -18.08 -23.96 -48.35
N GLY A 14 -19.34 -23.64 -48.63
CA GLY A 14 -20.45 -23.92 -47.74
C GLY A 14 -20.86 -25.39 -47.79
N LEU A 15 -21.36 -25.89 -46.68
CA LEU A 15 -22.15 -27.15 -46.65
C LEU A 15 -23.31 -27.03 -45.65
N THR A 16 -24.40 -27.52 -46.11
CA THR A 16 -25.79 -27.45 -45.71
C THR A 16 -26.12 -28.15 -44.39
N LEU A 17 -27.14 -27.63 -43.71
CA LEU A 17 -27.85 -28.19 -42.56
C LEU A 17 -28.34 -29.64 -42.76
N ALA A 18 -28.20 -30.44 -41.71
CA ALA A 18 -29.13 -31.54 -41.43
C ALA A 18 -29.50 -31.49 -39.94
N ALA A 19 -30.79 -31.25 -39.70
CA ALA A 19 -31.39 -31.28 -38.37
C ALA A 19 -31.60 -32.74 -37.94
N CYS A 20 -31.04 -33.16 -36.80
CA CYS A 20 -31.47 -34.35 -36.09
C CYS A 20 -32.02 -33.94 -34.71
N THR A 21 -33.33 -34.11 -34.59
CA THR A 21 -34.04 -34.05 -33.30
C THR A 21 -33.69 -35.28 -32.48
N GLN A 22 -33.05 -35.08 -31.31
CA GLN A 22 -32.96 -36.10 -30.27
C GLN A 22 -33.72 -35.66 -29.02
N ALA A 23 -34.50 -36.60 -28.53
CA ALA A 23 -35.38 -36.45 -27.38
C ALA A 23 -34.62 -36.20 -26.09
N THR A 24 -35.09 -35.24 -25.31
CA THR A 24 -34.57 -34.92 -23.96
C THR A 24 -35.05 -35.93 -22.93
N ALA A 25 -34.14 -36.60 -22.27
CA ALA A 25 -34.39 -37.30 -21.03
C ALA A 25 -34.38 -36.29 -19.85
N PRO A 26 -35.22 -36.48 -18.81
CA PRO A 26 -35.25 -35.53 -17.70
C PRO A 26 -34.01 -35.69 -16.80
N SER A 27 -33.38 -34.55 -16.51
CA SER A 27 -32.30 -34.44 -15.54
C SER A 27 -32.81 -34.65 -14.10
N PRO A 28 -32.04 -35.31 -13.25
CA PRO A 28 -32.40 -35.45 -11.84
C PRO A 28 -32.30 -34.09 -11.11
N THR A 29 -33.33 -33.80 -10.35
CA THR A 29 -33.47 -32.63 -9.48
C THR A 29 -32.30 -32.58 -8.49
N ALA A 30 -31.46 -31.59 -8.60
CA ALA A 30 -30.47 -31.30 -7.60
C ALA A 30 -31.15 -30.84 -6.30
N ALA A 31 -30.90 -31.51 -5.22
CA ALA A 31 -31.35 -31.12 -3.87
C ALA A 31 -30.70 -29.79 -3.50
N ALA A 32 -31.53 -28.80 -3.21
CA ALA A 32 -31.10 -27.50 -2.73
C ALA A 32 -30.39 -27.66 -1.37
N GLN A 33 -29.13 -27.30 -1.31
CA GLN A 33 -28.43 -27.07 -0.05
C GLN A 33 -29.05 -25.84 0.63
N PRO A 34 -29.24 -25.86 1.95
CA PRO A 34 -29.80 -24.73 2.66
C PRO A 34 -28.80 -23.57 2.65
N ALA A 35 -29.22 -22.42 2.06
CA ALA A 35 -28.51 -21.16 2.16
C ALA A 35 -28.23 -20.84 3.63
N ALA A 36 -26.95 -20.67 3.99
CA ALA A 36 -26.55 -20.19 5.28
C ALA A 36 -27.18 -18.82 5.51
N LYS A 37 -28.09 -18.72 6.47
CA LYS A 37 -28.68 -17.45 6.89
C LYS A 37 -27.56 -16.56 7.42
N ALA A 38 -27.27 -15.48 6.71
CA ALA A 38 -26.46 -14.38 7.23
C ALA A 38 -27.08 -13.91 8.54
N ALA A 39 -26.43 -14.17 9.64
CA ALA A 39 -26.82 -13.65 10.94
C ALA A 39 -26.61 -12.14 10.91
N LYS A 40 -27.69 -11.37 10.97
CA LYS A 40 -27.63 -9.93 11.22
C LYS A 40 -27.03 -9.75 12.60
N VAL A 41 -25.75 -9.37 12.66
CA VAL A 41 -25.14 -8.87 13.90
C VAL A 41 -25.87 -7.56 14.23
N SER A 42 -26.57 -7.53 15.36
CA SER A 42 -27.26 -6.35 15.83
C SER A 42 -26.24 -5.26 16.11
N LYS A 43 -26.49 -4.05 15.58
CA LYS A 43 -25.77 -2.83 15.94
C LYS A 43 -25.74 -2.73 17.48
N ALA A 44 -24.57 -2.91 18.08
CA ALA A 44 -24.29 -2.25 19.33
C ALA A 44 -24.29 -0.76 19.00
N GLU A 45 -25.20 0.03 19.56
CA GLU A 45 -25.16 1.48 19.51
C GLU A 45 -23.88 1.95 20.21
N THR A 46 -22.77 1.93 19.47
CA THR A 46 -21.59 2.70 19.85
C THR A 46 -21.98 4.15 19.66
N ASN A 47 -22.01 4.88 20.77
CA ASN A 47 -22.13 6.34 20.80
C ASN A 47 -20.87 6.95 20.15
N VAL A 48 -20.68 6.75 18.83
CA VAL A 48 -19.60 7.32 18.06
C VAL A 48 -19.90 8.80 17.98
N LYS A 49 -19.16 9.60 18.75
CA LYS A 49 -19.22 11.05 18.63
C LYS A 49 -18.95 11.42 17.19
N GLN A 50 -19.81 12.27 16.59
CA GLN A 50 -19.66 12.72 15.20
C GLN A 50 -18.25 13.27 14.97
N PRO A 51 -17.55 12.86 13.92
CA PRO A 51 -16.24 13.40 13.61
C PRO A 51 -16.35 14.90 13.29
N LEU A 52 -15.40 15.66 13.81
CA LEU A 52 -15.25 17.07 13.47
C LEU A 52 -14.40 17.14 12.18
N ALA A 53 -15.00 17.62 11.10
CA ALA A 53 -14.33 17.80 9.82
C ALA A 53 -13.91 19.26 9.64
N GLU A 54 -12.69 19.49 9.19
CA GLU A 54 -12.13 20.80 8.87
C GLU A 54 -11.59 20.78 7.44
N ALA A 55 -12.07 21.70 6.59
CA ALA A 55 -11.54 21.88 5.24
C ALA A 55 -10.17 22.56 5.31
N ILE A 56 -9.20 22.00 4.58
CA ILE A 56 -7.82 22.48 4.57
C ILE A 56 -7.54 23.27 3.31
N ASP A 57 -7.64 22.65 2.14
CA ASP A 57 -7.32 23.28 0.86
C ASP A 57 -8.06 22.57 -0.28
N HIS A 58 -8.00 23.14 -1.47
CA HIS A 58 -8.40 22.49 -2.71
C HIS A 58 -7.21 21.73 -3.32
N VAL A 59 -7.39 20.44 -3.58
CA VAL A 59 -6.33 19.53 -3.99
C VAL A 59 -6.60 18.88 -5.33
N TRP A 60 -5.53 18.34 -5.94
CA TRP A 60 -5.60 17.65 -7.19
C TRP A 60 -6.53 16.45 -7.15
N ALA A 61 -7.50 16.42 -8.08
CA ALA A 61 -8.52 15.39 -8.18
C ALA A 61 -8.45 14.57 -9.50
N GLY A 62 -7.58 14.94 -10.44
CA GLY A 62 -7.52 14.29 -11.75
C GLY A 62 -7.02 12.85 -11.74
N GLN A 63 -6.30 12.47 -10.71
CA GLN A 63 -5.98 11.07 -10.38
C GLN A 63 -5.59 10.94 -8.92
N ARG A 64 -5.79 9.75 -8.37
CA ARG A 64 -5.41 9.40 -7.01
C ARG A 64 -3.89 9.37 -6.86
N VAL A 65 -3.37 10.19 -5.94
CA VAL A 65 -1.98 10.20 -5.48
C VAL A 65 -2.00 10.29 -3.96
N TRP A 66 -1.11 9.59 -3.28
CA TRP A 66 -1.09 9.58 -1.82
C TRP A 66 -0.52 10.87 -1.25
N PHE A 67 -1.24 11.44 -0.29
CA PHE A 67 -0.84 12.55 0.57
C PHE A 67 -0.38 12.03 1.91
N ASP A 68 0.32 12.85 2.67
CA ASP A 68 0.88 12.44 3.96
C ASP A 68 0.51 13.41 5.08
N PHE A 69 0.30 12.86 6.28
CA PHE A 69 -0.08 13.60 7.48
C PHE A 69 0.75 13.12 8.67
N VAL A 70 1.47 14.05 9.31
CA VAL A 70 2.34 13.75 10.45
C VAL A 70 2.02 14.64 11.64
N GLU A 71 2.22 14.08 12.84
CA GLU A 71 2.10 14.79 14.09
C GLU A 71 3.36 14.59 14.97
N GLN A 72 3.90 15.67 15.51
CA GLN A 72 4.99 15.64 16.47
C GLN A 72 4.99 16.89 17.35
N ASN A 73 5.20 16.73 18.67
CA ASN A 73 5.34 17.83 19.64
C ASN A 73 4.27 18.90 19.49
N ASN A 74 3.00 18.48 19.43
CA ASN A 74 1.83 19.36 19.21
C ASN A 74 1.88 20.15 17.89
N HIS A 75 2.58 19.67 16.87
CA HIS A 75 2.51 20.21 15.52
C HIS A 75 1.92 19.14 14.60
N GLN A 76 0.94 19.55 13.80
CA GLN A 76 0.36 18.75 12.73
C GLN A 76 0.79 19.34 11.39
N MET A 77 1.15 18.50 10.45
CA MET A 77 1.51 18.87 9.10
C MET A 77 0.94 17.91 8.09
N ILE A 78 0.38 18.45 7.02
CA ILE A 78 -0.11 17.72 5.87
C ILE A 78 0.74 18.12 4.67
N ALA A 79 1.17 17.13 3.88
CA ALA A 79 1.80 17.34 2.58
C ALA A 79 0.88 16.81 1.48
N TYR A 80 0.66 17.58 0.43
CA TYR A 80 -0.31 17.31 -0.63
C TYR A 80 0.07 17.99 -1.95
N TYR A 81 -0.66 17.69 -3.01
CA TYR A 81 -0.62 18.46 -4.26
C TYR A 81 -1.88 19.31 -4.36
N ASP A 82 -1.72 20.62 -4.43
CA ASP A 82 -2.84 21.56 -4.54
C ASP A 82 -3.62 21.39 -5.88
N GLY A 83 -4.70 22.11 -6.05
CA GLY A 83 -5.53 22.06 -7.26
C GLY A 83 -4.77 22.37 -8.56
N ASN A 84 -3.62 23.03 -8.46
CA ASN A 84 -2.70 23.31 -9.58
C ASN A 84 -1.56 22.29 -9.69
N ARG A 85 -1.64 21.17 -8.97
CA ARG A 85 -0.62 20.11 -8.88
C ARG A 85 0.68 20.53 -8.21
N GLN A 86 0.75 21.71 -7.58
CA GLN A 86 1.96 22.14 -6.90
C GLN A 86 2.07 21.44 -5.54
N MET A 87 3.24 20.91 -5.23
CA MET A 87 3.54 20.33 -3.92
C MET A 87 3.42 21.40 -2.85
N SER A 88 2.57 21.15 -1.88
CA SER A 88 2.12 22.11 -0.88
C SER A 88 2.11 21.43 0.49
N VAL A 89 2.24 22.25 1.53
CA VAL A 89 2.12 21.81 2.91
C VAL A 89 1.20 22.74 3.68
N ALA A 90 0.41 22.16 4.58
CA ALA A 90 -0.36 22.87 5.59
C ALA A 90 0.15 22.44 6.95
N MET A 91 0.43 23.39 7.85
CA MET A 91 0.93 23.10 9.19
C MET A 91 0.22 23.96 10.23
N ARG A 92 -0.02 23.38 11.40
CA ARG A 92 -0.50 24.09 12.58
C ARG A 92 0.15 23.62 13.87
N LYS A 93 0.08 24.46 14.89
CA LYS A 93 0.41 24.10 16.26
C LYS A 93 -0.88 23.79 17.02
N MET A 94 -0.97 22.64 17.64
CA MET A 94 -2.05 22.26 18.53
C MET A 94 -1.85 22.93 19.88
N ARG A 95 -2.83 23.72 20.34
CA ARG A 95 -2.84 24.32 21.70
C ARG A 95 -3.73 23.53 22.62
N ASP A 96 -4.80 23.02 22.06
CA ASP A 96 -5.82 22.17 22.64
C ASP A 96 -6.44 21.33 21.51
N VAL A 97 -7.64 20.86 21.72
CA VAL A 97 -8.39 20.07 20.72
C VAL A 97 -8.73 20.84 19.44
N ASN A 98 -8.66 22.18 19.43
CA ASN A 98 -9.09 23.00 18.29
C ASN A 98 -7.92 23.49 17.43
N GLY A 99 -6.68 23.38 17.90
CA GLY A 99 -5.51 23.82 17.17
C GLY A 99 -5.44 25.33 16.88
N ALA A 100 -4.29 25.81 16.40
CA ALA A 100 -4.15 27.13 15.81
C ALA A 100 -4.65 27.08 14.34
N PRO A 101 -4.91 28.23 13.70
CA PRO A 101 -5.16 28.27 12.25
C PRO A 101 -4.02 27.62 11.47
N TRP A 102 -4.37 26.96 10.35
CA TRP A 102 -3.38 26.38 9.44
C TRP A 102 -2.56 27.46 8.74
N SER A 103 -1.28 27.24 8.61
CA SER A 103 -0.36 27.99 7.77
C SER A 103 0.02 27.17 6.55
N TYR A 104 0.10 27.82 5.40
CA TYR A 104 0.30 27.17 4.10
C TYR A 104 1.63 27.57 3.49
N HIS A 105 2.31 26.62 2.85
CA HIS A 105 3.51 26.90 2.08
C HIS A 105 3.58 25.99 0.85
N LYS A 106 4.13 26.51 -0.26
CA LYS A 106 4.26 25.79 -1.54
C LYS A 106 5.72 25.72 -1.93
N VAL A 107 6.15 24.58 -2.41
CA VAL A 107 7.51 24.38 -2.92
C VAL A 107 7.48 24.26 -4.46
N PRO A 108 8.57 24.58 -5.19
CA PRO A 108 8.62 24.54 -6.63
C PRO A 108 8.78 23.12 -7.17
N SER A 109 7.73 22.31 -7.02
CA SER A 109 7.64 20.95 -7.54
C SER A 109 6.20 20.66 -7.94
N TRP A 110 5.99 20.11 -9.14
CA TRP A 110 4.64 19.88 -9.67
C TRP A 110 4.45 18.42 -10.05
N LEU A 111 3.30 17.87 -9.70
CA LEU A 111 2.88 16.53 -10.03
C LEU A 111 2.62 16.37 -11.54
N GLY A 112 3.14 15.30 -12.12
CA GLY A 112 2.74 14.80 -13.44
C GLY A 112 1.47 13.95 -13.41
N TRP A 113 1.41 12.95 -14.31
CA TRP A 113 0.29 12.01 -14.38
C TRP A 113 0.61 10.62 -13.81
N ASP A 114 1.75 10.48 -13.16
CA ASP A 114 2.15 9.23 -12.54
C ASP A 114 1.55 9.12 -11.13
N ALA A 115 0.66 8.16 -10.93
CA ALA A 115 -0.06 7.93 -9.69
C ALA A 115 0.84 7.44 -8.53
N HIS A 116 2.08 6.99 -8.83
CA HIS A 116 3.05 6.57 -7.82
C HIS A 116 3.81 7.73 -7.17
N ASN A 117 3.66 8.96 -7.71
CA ASN A 117 4.36 10.16 -7.22
C ASN A 117 3.75 10.70 -5.92
N LYS A 118 3.65 9.82 -4.90
CA LYS A 118 3.20 10.23 -3.57
C LYS A 118 4.07 11.34 -3.00
N VAL A 119 3.52 12.09 -2.06
CA VAL A 119 4.27 13.03 -1.24
C VAL A 119 4.47 12.46 0.15
N GLU A 120 5.65 12.65 0.71
CA GLU A 120 6.06 12.18 2.03
C GLU A 120 6.61 13.34 2.86
N VAL A 121 6.24 13.40 4.13
CA VAL A 121 6.73 14.42 5.06
C VAL A 121 7.09 13.81 6.42
N ALA A 122 8.12 14.34 7.05
CA ALA A 122 8.50 13.93 8.39
C ALA A 122 9.10 15.11 9.18
N PHE A 123 9.02 15.00 10.51
CA PHE A 123 9.82 15.80 11.42
C PHE A 123 10.96 14.95 11.99
N ASP A 124 12.18 15.49 11.99
CA ASP A 124 13.25 14.92 12.77
C ASP A 124 13.05 15.20 14.27
N LYS A 125 13.98 14.71 15.11
CA LYS A 125 13.94 14.95 16.57
C LYS A 125 13.97 16.42 16.98
N LYS A 126 14.59 17.28 16.16
CA LYS A 126 14.70 18.73 16.39
C LYS A 126 13.52 19.50 15.79
N GLY A 127 12.60 18.83 15.09
CA GLY A 127 11.46 19.46 14.40
C GLY A 127 11.81 20.01 13.01
N ILE A 128 12.98 19.68 12.46
CA ILE A 128 13.28 19.98 11.06
C ILE A 128 12.34 19.18 10.17
N ILE A 129 11.79 19.87 9.19
CA ILE A 129 10.85 19.30 8.22
C ILE A 129 11.63 18.68 7.07
N HIS A 130 11.30 17.44 6.72
CA HIS A 130 11.78 16.72 5.55
C HIS A 130 10.60 16.43 4.65
N LEU A 131 10.64 16.89 3.39
CA LEU A 131 9.56 16.77 2.42
C LEU A 131 10.08 16.20 1.11
N MET A 132 9.47 15.13 0.62
CA MET A 132 9.79 14.47 -0.64
C MET A 132 8.52 14.23 -1.46
N GLY A 133 8.68 14.13 -2.78
CA GLY A 133 7.59 13.74 -3.68
C GLY A 133 8.03 13.75 -5.14
N ASN A 134 7.11 13.39 -6.06
CA ASN A 134 7.43 13.29 -7.48
C ASN A 134 8.60 12.33 -7.79
N LEU A 135 8.66 11.20 -7.05
CA LEU A 135 9.76 10.24 -7.13
C LEU A 135 9.27 8.85 -7.57
N HIS A 136 9.22 8.65 -8.88
CA HIS A 136 9.01 7.34 -9.51
C HIS A 136 9.95 7.18 -10.70
N GLY A 137 11.20 6.79 -10.42
CA GLY A 137 12.29 6.75 -11.40
C GLY A 137 12.88 8.13 -11.71
N ASN A 138 12.71 9.10 -10.82
CA ASN A 138 13.14 10.47 -11.01
C ASN A 138 14.38 10.80 -10.18
N LYS A 139 15.10 11.84 -10.62
CA LYS A 139 16.14 12.45 -9.80
C LYS A 139 15.53 13.00 -8.51
N LEU A 140 16.33 12.99 -7.44
CA LEU A 140 15.96 13.48 -6.11
C LEU A 140 15.12 14.77 -6.17
N VAL A 141 13.95 14.73 -5.53
CA VAL A 141 13.10 15.88 -5.22
C VAL A 141 12.90 15.90 -3.71
N TYR A 142 13.71 16.69 -3.06
CA TYR A 142 13.76 16.77 -1.61
C TYR A 142 13.89 18.22 -1.14
N PHE A 143 13.11 18.56 -0.12
CA PHE A 143 13.14 19.85 0.56
C PHE A 143 13.36 19.63 2.05
N LYS A 144 14.12 20.49 2.67
CA LYS A 144 14.39 20.48 4.11
C LYS A 144 14.23 21.87 4.68
N SER A 145 13.57 22.02 5.85
CA SER A 145 13.48 23.32 6.48
C SER A 145 14.81 23.72 7.14
N ALA A 146 15.10 25.02 7.13
CA ALA A 146 16.24 25.59 7.85
C ALA A 146 15.92 25.78 9.35
N SER A 147 14.62 25.90 9.69
CA SER A 147 14.16 26.13 11.07
C SER A 147 13.15 25.07 11.50
N PRO A 148 13.17 24.65 12.79
CA PRO A 148 12.20 23.70 13.32
C PRO A 148 10.76 24.20 13.17
N TYR A 149 9.87 23.32 12.75
CA TYR A 149 8.42 23.57 12.62
C TYR A 149 8.07 24.85 11.82
N ASP A 150 8.94 25.24 10.87
CA ASP A 150 8.68 26.40 10.00
C ASP A 150 8.75 26.01 8.52
N PRO A 151 7.58 25.71 7.88
CA PRO A 151 7.53 25.31 6.48
C PRO A 151 7.96 26.40 5.51
N ARG A 152 7.96 27.68 5.92
CA ARG A 152 8.41 28.81 5.10
C ARG A 152 9.92 28.76 4.82
N THR A 153 10.66 27.99 5.61
CA THR A 153 12.12 27.83 5.49
C THR A 153 12.50 26.55 4.72
N LEU A 154 11.54 25.94 4.02
CA LEU A 154 11.79 24.79 3.15
C LEU A 154 12.65 25.19 1.96
N GLU A 155 13.81 24.61 1.84
CA GLU A 155 14.77 24.80 0.76
C GLU A 155 15.04 23.50 0.06
N LYS A 156 15.23 23.58 -1.27
CA LYS A 156 15.57 22.41 -2.08
C LYS A 156 16.98 21.92 -1.76
N VAL A 157 17.12 20.62 -1.62
CA VAL A 157 18.39 19.92 -1.42
C VAL A 157 18.70 19.09 -2.66
N ASP A 158 19.81 19.36 -3.34
CA ASP A 158 20.14 18.70 -4.61
C ASP A 158 20.86 17.36 -4.45
N VAL A 159 21.48 17.13 -3.31
CA VAL A 159 22.16 15.88 -2.97
C VAL A 159 21.91 15.58 -1.49
N MET A 160 21.48 14.37 -1.18
CA MET A 160 21.20 13.94 0.16
C MET A 160 22.37 13.16 0.77
N VAL A 161 22.78 12.08 0.10
CA VAL A 161 23.93 11.23 0.49
C VAL A 161 24.90 11.07 -0.68
N ASP A 162 24.40 10.53 -1.82
CA ASP A 162 25.22 10.22 -2.99
C ASP A 162 24.46 10.52 -4.27
N LYS A 163 24.94 11.52 -4.99
CA LYS A 163 24.36 11.95 -6.25
C LYS A 163 24.24 10.82 -7.30
N THR A 164 25.08 9.79 -7.24
CA THR A 164 25.09 8.71 -8.24
C THR A 164 23.89 7.78 -8.12
N VAL A 165 23.40 7.55 -6.89
CA VAL A 165 22.24 6.68 -6.60
C VAL A 165 20.93 7.45 -6.39
N GLU A 166 20.98 8.78 -6.48
CA GLU A 166 19.82 9.67 -6.34
C GLU A 166 19.26 10.15 -7.68
N GLN A 167 19.57 9.43 -8.79
CA GLN A 167 19.13 9.79 -10.14
C GLN A 167 17.83 9.09 -10.57
N LYS A 168 17.48 7.94 -9.95
CA LYS A 168 16.29 7.14 -10.30
C LYS A 168 15.57 6.67 -9.04
N MET A 169 15.27 7.61 -8.15
CA MET A 169 14.59 7.32 -6.90
C MET A 169 13.11 7.01 -7.10
N THR A 170 12.62 6.05 -6.35
CA THR A 170 11.23 5.62 -6.37
C THR A 170 10.78 5.24 -4.95
N TYR A 171 9.51 5.47 -4.63
CA TYR A 171 8.87 5.07 -3.36
C TYR A 171 9.64 5.52 -2.12
N PRO A 172 10.01 6.79 -1.99
CA PRO A 172 10.57 7.27 -0.73
C PRO A 172 9.56 7.07 0.39
N GLU A 173 10.04 6.71 1.56
CA GLU A 173 9.21 6.60 2.76
C GLU A 173 10.04 6.93 3.99
N PHE A 174 9.56 7.87 4.79
CA PHE A 174 10.14 8.20 6.07
C PHE A 174 9.54 7.34 7.18
N PHE A 175 10.36 6.82 8.06
CA PHE A 175 9.92 6.17 9.28
C PHE A 175 10.90 6.43 10.42
N LYS A 176 10.52 6.08 11.63
CA LYS A 176 11.41 6.23 12.81
C LYS A 176 11.87 4.87 13.31
N ASP A 177 13.16 4.76 13.59
CA ASP A 177 13.69 3.59 14.27
C ASP A 177 13.17 3.54 15.73
N PRO A 178 13.37 2.43 16.48
CA PRO A 178 12.93 2.33 17.88
C PRO A 178 13.51 3.40 18.82
N LYS A 179 14.60 4.06 18.42
CA LYS A 179 15.21 5.18 19.16
C LYS A 179 14.64 6.53 18.74
N GLY A 180 13.68 6.54 17.79
CA GLY A 180 13.04 7.74 17.24
C GLY A 180 13.93 8.51 16.26
N GLU A 181 15.03 7.92 15.75
CA GLU A 181 15.82 8.50 14.68
C GLU A 181 15.08 8.39 13.35
N LEU A 182 15.21 9.43 12.53
CA LEU A 182 14.55 9.46 11.23
C LEU A 182 15.35 8.61 10.22
N ILE A 183 14.63 7.69 9.60
CA ILE A 183 15.13 6.82 8.54
C ILE A 183 14.35 7.13 7.25
N LEU A 184 15.04 7.13 6.14
CA LEU A 184 14.47 7.15 4.79
C LEU A 184 14.79 5.83 4.11
N LYS A 185 13.77 5.17 3.57
CA LYS A 185 13.97 4.09 2.60
C LYS A 185 13.53 4.55 1.21
N TYR A 186 14.20 4.08 0.18
CA TYR A 186 13.82 4.31 -1.21
C TYR A 186 14.41 3.24 -2.14
N ARG A 187 13.77 3.08 -3.28
CA ARG A 187 14.30 2.24 -4.36
C ARG A 187 15.10 3.10 -5.34
N ASP A 188 16.30 2.68 -5.69
CA ASP A 188 17.02 3.12 -6.89
C ASP A 188 16.80 2.11 -8.01
N GLY A 189 16.54 2.59 -9.23
CA GLY A 189 16.25 1.75 -10.39
C GLY A 189 14.75 1.68 -10.74
N SER A 190 14.35 0.59 -11.41
CA SER A 190 13.02 0.42 -12.03
C SER A 190 12.29 -0.84 -11.59
N SER A 191 11.10 -1.09 -12.14
CA SER A 191 10.27 -2.26 -11.80
C SER A 191 10.87 -3.62 -12.21
N GLY A 192 11.79 -3.67 -13.16
CA GLY A 192 12.50 -4.91 -13.54
C GLY A 192 13.96 -4.92 -13.10
N ASN A 193 14.40 -3.89 -12.39
CA ASN A 193 15.78 -3.72 -11.96
C ASN A 193 15.83 -2.69 -10.83
N GLY A 194 15.82 -3.14 -9.60
CA GLY A 194 15.79 -2.26 -8.45
C GLY A 194 16.61 -2.74 -7.27
N ARG A 195 17.01 -1.80 -6.45
CA ARG A 195 17.71 -2.02 -5.19
C ARG A 195 17.25 -1.00 -4.16
N TRP A 196 17.24 -1.37 -2.88
CA TRP A 196 16.72 -0.53 -1.82
C TRP A 196 17.82 -0.04 -0.92
N PHE A 197 17.79 1.29 -0.71
CA PHE A 197 18.64 1.99 0.23
C PHE A 197 17.86 2.36 1.47
N TYR A 198 18.51 2.21 2.63
CA TYR A 198 18.08 2.80 3.87
C TYR A 198 19.13 3.84 4.28
N SER A 199 18.68 5.04 4.60
CA SER A 199 19.53 6.15 5.03
C SER A 199 19.04 6.69 6.36
N LYS A 200 19.96 7.04 7.25
CA LYS A 200 19.67 7.57 8.57
C LYS A 200 20.01 9.06 8.62
N TRP A 201 19.12 9.84 9.18
CA TRP A 201 19.35 11.24 9.49
C TRP A 201 20.12 11.37 10.79
N ASN A 202 21.19 12.13 10.77
CA ASN A 202 21.88 12.56 11.97
C ASN A 202 21.48 14.00 12.29
N ALA A 203 20.64 14.19 13.30
CA ALA A 203 20.10 15.49 13.68
C ALA A 203 21.16 16.43 14.24
N GLU A 204 22.29 15.92 14.75
CA GLU A 204 23.37 16.76 15.28
C GLU A 204 24.20 17.37 14.14
N SER A 205 24.60 16.57 13.18
CA SER A 205 25.37 17.04 12.02
C SER A 205 24.49 17.65 10.91
N GLY A 206 23.18 17.42 10.95
CA GLY A 206 22.23 17.85 9.91
C GLY A 206 22.48 17.16 8.56
N ARG A 207 22.89 15.88 8.56
CA ARG A 207 23.23 15.12 7.36
C ARG A 207 22.61 13.74 7.35
N TRP A 208 22.33 13.27 6.14
CA TRP A 208 21.98 11.88 5.87
C TRP A 208 23.25 11.04 5.65
N ALA A 209 23.18 9.77 6.02
CA ALA A 209 24.16 8.75 5.67
C ALA A 209 23.45 7.45 5.35
N HIS A 210 23.99 6.65 4.42
CA HIS A 210 23.49 5.29 4.19
C HIS A 210 23.67 4.48 5.47
N LEU A 211 22.68 3.63 5.76
CA LEU A 211 22.70 2.80 6.96
C LEU A 211 23.60 1.58 6.81
N HIS A 212 23.88 1.18 5.57
CA HIS A 212 24.71 0.02 5.23
C HIS A 212 25.82 0.43 4.25
N ASP A 213 26.95 -0.26 4.29
CA ASP A 213 28.04 -0.09 3.34
C ASP A 213 27.69 -0.54 1.92
N THR A 214 26.63 -1.32 1.79
CA THR A 214 26.01 -1.74 0.52
C THR A 214 24.53 -1.39 0.52
N VAL A 215 23.76 -1.86 -0.44
CA VAL A 215 22.29 -1.75 -0.41
C VAL A 215 21.69 -2.80 0.52
N LEU A 216 20.52 -2.54 1.09
CA LEU A 216 19.82 -3.51 1.91
C LEU A 216 19.29 -4.67 1.08
N LEU A 217 18.60 -4.36 -0.03
CA LEU A 217 17.96 -5.34 -0.90
C LEU A 217 18.44 -5.13 -2.34
N SER A 218 18.69 -6.20 -3.07
CA SER A 218 19.11 -6.13 -4.47
C SER A 218 18.35 -7.13 -5.34
N GLY A 219 17.80 -6.64 -6.46
CA GLY A 219 17.29 -7.46 -7.55
C GLY A 219 18.40 -7.93 -8.50
N GLU A 220 19.68 -7.78 -8.14
CA GLU A 220 20.86 -8.27 -8.88
C GLU A 220 20.95 -7.74 -10.32
N ASN A 221 20.30 -6.61 -10.60
CA ASN A 221 20.12 -6.00 -11.93
C ASN A 221 19.31 -6.83 -12.94
N VAL A 222 18.62 -7.85 -12.48
CA VAL A 222 17.81 -8.74 -13.34
C VAL A 222 16.34 -8.76 -12.95
N ARG A 223 15.98 -8.34 -11.71
CA ARG A 223 14.60 -8.35 -11.22
C ARG A 223 14.26 -7.14 -10.37
N GLY A 224 12.97 -6.88 -10.24
CA GLY A 224 12.41 -5.94 -9.26
C GLY A 224 12.29 -6.58 -7.88
N ILE A 225 12.31 -5.75 -6.85
CA ILE A 225 12.18 -6.18 -5.47
C ILE A 225 11.28 -5.20 -4.70
N TYR A 226 10.29 -5.73 -3.99
CA TYR A 226 9.25 -4.94 -3.35
C TYR A 226 9.08 -5.35 -1.89
N PRO A 227 9.71 -4.64 -0.96
CA PRO A 227 9.53 -4.86 0.47
C PRO A 227 8.22 -4.22 0.97
N TYR A 228 7.61 -4.84 1.97
CA TYR A 228 6.65 -4.23 2.88
C TYR A 228 7.28 -4.10 4.27
N GLY A 229 7.06 -2.97 4.94
CA GLY A 229 7.72 -2.68 6.20
C GLY A 229 8.96 -1.78 6.04
N PRO A 230 9.83 -1.69 7.06
CA PRO A 230 9.82 -2.53 8.26
C PRO A 230 8.69 -2.14 9.23
N VAL A 231 8.13 -3.14 9.90
CA VAL A 231 7.15 -3.01 10.98
C VAL A 231 7.83 -3.37 12.29
N ILE A 232 7.80 -2.48 13.27
CA ILE A 232 8.37 -2.78 14.59
C ILE A 232 7.38 -3.66 15.36
N GLY A 233 7.80 -4.88 15.64
CA GLY A 233 7.01 -5.86 16.36
C GLY A 233 7.04 -5.68 17.88
N PRO A 234 6.13 -6.35 18.59
CA PRO A 234 6.09 -6.36 20.05
C PRO A 234 7.33 -7.03 20.68
N ASP A 235 8.06 -7.84 19.91
CA ASP A 235 9.34 -8.46 20.27
C ASP A 235 10.55 -7.49 20.12
N GLY A 236 10.30 -6.29 19.62
CA GLY A 236 11.32 -5.25 19.41
C GLY A 236 12.14 -5.41 18.13
N PHE A 237 11.80 -6.37 17.26
CA PHE A 237 12.38 -6.46 15.94
C PHE A 237 11.66 -5.57 14.94
N ALA A 238 12.39 -5.14 13.94
CA ALA A 238 11.86 -4.62 12.69
C ALA A 238 11.65 -5.80 11.73
N HIS A 239 10.42 -6.04 11.30
CA HIS A 239 10.03 -7.15 10.43
C HIS A 239 9.75 -6.64 9.02
N MET A 240 10.16 -7.40 8.02
CA MET A 240 9.96 -7.06 6.62
C MET A 240 9.55 -8.30 5.82
N THR A 241 8.59 -8.15 4.91
CA THR A 241 8.27 -9.12 3.88
C THR A 241 8.70 -8.60 2.51
N ILE A 242 9.00 -9.47 1.57
CA ILE A 242 9.60 -9.12 0.29
C ILE A 242 8.93 -9.93 -0.82
N THR A 243 8.52 -9.27 -1.91
CA THR A 243 8.08 -9.90 -3.15
C THR A 243 9.13 -9.67 -4.23
N TRP A 244 9.42 -10.69 -5.00
CA TRP A 244 10.32 -10.66 -6.16
C TRP A 244 9.51 -10.52 -7.44
N ARG A 245 10.07 -9.85 -8.47
CA ARG A 245 9.34 -9.57 -9.71
C ARG A 245 10.28 -9.55 -10.90
N GLU A 246 10.09 -10.46 -11.84
CA GLU A 246 11.03 -10.68 -12.95
C GLU A 246 10.90 -9.66 -14.08
N THR A 247 9.69 -9.10 -14.30
CA THR A 247 9.42 -8.16 -15.40
C THR A 247 8.60 -6.95 -14.93
N PRO A 248 8.40 -5.91 -15.75
CA PRO A 248 7.45 -4.85 -15.44
C PRO A 248 5.97 -5.29 -15.37
N ILE A 249 5.63 -6.53 -15.72
CA ILE A 249 4.27 -7.06 -15.64
C ILE A 249 4.01 -7.61 -14.24
N ALA A 250 2.88 -7.24 -13.62
CA ALA A 250 2.60 -7.58 -12.23
C ALA A 250 2.42 -9.09 -11.99
N SER A 251 1.99 -9.85 -12.99
CA SER A 251 1.88 -11.33 -12.89
C SER A 251 3.22 -12.03 -12.73
N SER A 252 4.34 -11.37 -13.03
CA SER A 252 5.68 -11.90 -12.76
C SER A 252 6.16 -11.73 -11.31
N ASN A 253 5.28 -11.28 -10.41
CA ASN A 253 5.54 -11.37 -8.98
C ASN A 253 5.55 -12.84 -8.53
N HIS A 254 6.51 -13.19 -7.70
CA HIS A 254 6.67 -14.54 -7.19
C HIS A 254 7.32 -14.53 -5.81
N ASP A 255 7.35 -15.64 -5.15
CA ASP A 255 7.98 -15.88 -3.85
C ASP A 255 7.74 -14.78 -2.82
N LEU A 256 7.13 -15.11 -1.72
CA LEU A 256 7.03 -14.25 -0.56
C LEU A 256 8.16 -14.57 0.40
N SER A 257 9.07 -13.63 0.62
CA SER A 257 10.21 -13.79 1.52
C SER A 257 10.05 -12.92 2.78
N TYR A 258 10.86 -13.21 3.79
CA TYR A 258 10.87 -12.54 5.07
C TYR A 258 12.29 -12.25 5.57
N ALA A 259 12.45 -11.19 6.34
CA ALA A 259 13.64 -10.86 7.12
C ALA A 259 13.26 -10.01 8.34
N ARG A 260 14.08 -10.06 9.40
CA ARG A 260 13.93 -9.21 10.58
C ARG A 260 15.26 -8.67 11.07
N SER A 261 15.21 -7.60 11.85
CA SER A 261 16.40 -6.95 12.43
C SER A 261 16.10 -6.26 13.75
N LYS A 262 17.02 -6.29 14.69
CA LYS A 262 16.94 -5.52 15.95
C LYS A 262 17.39 -4.06 15.82
N ASP A 263 18.20 -3.75 14.82
CA ASP A 263 18.93 -2.49 14.72
C ASP A 263 18.86 -1.84 13.33
N LEU A 264 18.16 -2.49 12.38
CA LEU A 264 18.09 -2.12 10.96
C LEU A 264 19.42 -2.28 10.20
N ILE A 265 20.45 -2.78 10.83
CA ILE A 265 21.80 -2.97 10.27
C ILE A 265 22.06 -4.45 10.04
N ASN A 266 21.88 -5.27 11.08
CA ASN A 266 22.08 -6.71 11.03
C ASN A 266 20.74 -7.41 10.81
N TRP A 267 20.60 -8.12 9.71
CA TRP A 267 19.37 -8.79 9.32
C TRP A 267 19.50 -10.29 9.46
N GLU A 268 18.41 -10.94 9.84
CA GLU A 268 18.34 -12.38 10.07
C GLU A 268 17.01 -12.95 9.53
N SER A 269 16.97 -14.23 9.27
CA SER A 269 15.76 -14.99 9.00
C SER A 269 14.92 -15.19 10.28
N SER A 270 13.75 -15.79 10.13
CA SER A 270 12.81 -15.97 11.25
C SER A 270 13.33 -16.89 12.36
N ASP A 271 14.27 -17.77 12.04
CA ASP A 271 14.94 -18.65 13.00
C ASP A 271 16.19 -18.03 13.67
N GLY A 272 16.54 -16.79 13.30
CA GLY A 272 17.71 -16.08 13.82
C GLY A 272 19.00 -16.31 13.06
N SER A 273 18.97 -17.03 11.95
CA SER A 273 20.14 -17.22 11.09
C SER A 273 20.50 -15.91 10.39
N PRO A 274 21.78 -15.43 10.47
CA PRO A 274 22.16 -14.16 9.90
C PRO A 274 22.08 -14.15 8.37
N ILE A 275 21.57 -13.07 7.80
CA ILE A 275 21.51 -12.85 6.36
C ILE A 275 22.59 -11.85 5.94
N LYS A 276 23.43 -12.28 4.99
CA LYS A 276 24.47 -11.40 4.42
C LYS A 276 23.82 -10.38 3.49
N LEU A 277 24.15 -9.09 3.65
CA LEU A 277 23.70 -8.03 2.74
C LEU A 277 24.52 -7.98 1.45
N PRO A 278 23.90 -7.58 0.33
CA PRO A 278 22.46 -7.32 0.20
C PRO A 278 21.62 -8.59 0.30
N ILE A 279 20.39 -8.47 0.81
CA ILE A 279 19.42 -9.56 0.70
C ILE A 279 19.06 -9.70 -0.79
N VAL A 280 19.23 -10.89 -1.32
CA VAL A 280 18.88 -11.28 -2.70
C VAL A 280 17.94 -12.49 -2.66
N LEU A 281 17.32 -12.85 -3.78
CA LEU A 281 16.39 -13.99 -3.83
C LEU A 281 17.01 -15.28 -3.25
N ALA A 282 18.27 -15.53 -3.57
CA ALA A 282 18.98 -16.75 -3.12
C ALA A 282 19.30 -16.77 -1.61
N THR A 283 19.27 -15.61 -0.93
CA THR A 283 19.61 -15.50 0.51
C THR A 283 18.43 -15.09 1.37
N GLY A 284 17.33 -14.62 0.78
CA GLY A 284 16.09 -14.33 1.50
C GLY A 284 15.42 -15.61 1.98
N GLU A 285 14.82 -15.57 3.17
CA GLU A 285 13.99 -16.69 3.65
C GLU A 285 12.66 -16.69 2.88
N ILE A 286 12.43 -17.64 2.00
CA ILE A 286 11.15 -17.83 1.31
C ILE A 286 10.16 -18.44 2.31
N ILE A 287 9.08 -17.70 2.62
CA ILE A 287 8.05 -18.11 3.57
C ILE A 287 6.80 -18.68 2.88
N ASP A 288 6.63 -18.39 1.60
CA ASP A 288 5.65 -19.06 0.71
C ASP A 288 6.22 -19.07 -0.72
N PRO A 289 6.53 -20.24 -1.29
CA PRO A 289 7.08 -20.38 -2.64
C PRO A 289 5.98 -20.26 -3.70
N ILE A 290 5.61 -19.03 -4.01
CA ILE A 290 4.57 -18.72 -5.00
C ILE A 290 5.25 -18.57 -6.37
N PRO A 291 4.82 -19.29 -7.42
CA PRO A 291 5.41 -19.14 -8.76
C PRO A 291 4.99 -17.82 -9.43
N GLU A 292 5.71 -17.43 -10.49
CA GLU A 292 5.19 -16.43 -11.42
C GLU A 292 3.80 -16.83 -11.90
N HIS A 293 2.92 -15.84 -12.15
CA HIS A 293 1.49 -16.04 -12.44
C HIS A 293 0.70 -16.74 -11.31
N GLY A 294 1.24 -16.73 -10.09
CA GLY A 294 0.59 -17.30 -8.89
C GLY A 294 -0.34 -16.34 -8.18
N GLY A 295 -0.54 -15.12 -8.70
CA GLY A 295 -1.52 -14.16 -8.14
C GLY A 295 -1.00 -13.32 -6.98
N LEU A 296 0.31 -13.36 -6.66
CA LEU A 296 0.92 -12.51 -5.64
C LEU A 296 0.99 -11.06 -6.13
N LEU A 297 0.54 -10.11 -5.31
CA LEU A 297 0.66 -8.69 -5.60
C LEU A 297 1.71 -8.04 -4.70
N ASN A 298 2.68 -7.39 -5.31
CA ASN A 298 3.80 -6.74 -4.62
C ASN A 298 3.36 -5.63 -3.64
N GLY A 299 4.04 -5.55 -2.49
CA GLY A 299 3.82 -4.52 -1.48
C GLY A 299 2.47 -4.60 -0.74
N ARG A 300 1.73 -5.70 -0.88
CA ARG A 300 0.42 -5.91 -0.25
C ARG A 300 0.38 -7.18 0.60
N HIS A 301 1.40 -7.31 1.43
CA HIS A 301 1.57 -8.44 2.36
C HIS A 301 1.88 -7.92 3.76
N PRO A 302 0.90 -7.24 4.39
CA PRO A 302 1.08 -6.60 5.70
C PRO A 302 1.38 -7.60 6.81
N ILE A 303 2.14 -7.09 7.79
CA ILE A 303 2.61 -7.84 8.93
C ILE A 303 1.78 -7.47 10.16
N GLY A 304 1.24 -8.47 10.83
CA GLY A 304 0.60 -8.40 12.13
C GLY A 304 1.25 -9.34 13.13
N PHE A 305 0.69 -9.43 14.33
CA PHE A 305 1.22 -10.26 15.40
C PHE A 305 0.07 -10.89 16.19
N ASP A 306 0.27 -12.12 16.63
CA ASP A 306 -0.69 -12.78 17.52
C ASP A 306 -0.34 -12.55 19.01
N LYS A 307 -1.13 -13.14 19.90
CA LYS A 307 -0.95 -12.97 21.35
C LYS A 307 0.34 -13.58 21.92
N GLN A 308 1.01 -14.45 21.16
CA GLN A 308 2.34 -14.99 21.47
C GLN A 308 3.47 -14.23 20.78
N ASN A 309 3.16 -13.10 20.13
CA ASN A 309 4.06 -12.30 19.30
C ASN A 309 4.59 -13.05 18.07
N ARG A 310 3.88 -14.10 17.60
CA ARG A 310 4.22 -14.75 16.35
C ARG A 310 3.81 -13.86 15.20
N VAL A 311 4.66 -13.80 14.18
CA VAL A 311 4.43 -13.00 12.98
C VAL A 311 3.27 -13.58 12.18
N LEU A 312 2.35 -12.72 11.78
CA LEU A 312 1.25 -12.99 10.87
C LEU A 312 1.45 -12.17 9.59
N VAL A 313 1.38 -12.82 8.43
CA VAL A 313 1.43 -12.12 7.15
C VAL A 313 0.16 -12.42 6.38
N SER A 314 -0.63 -11.40 6.06
CA SER A 314 -1.84 -11.54 5.23
C SER A 314 -1.55 -11.07 3.80
N TYR A 315 -1.96 -11.81 2.80
CA TYR A 315 -1.69 -11.51 1.39
C TYR A 315 -2.68 -12.21 0.47
N GLN A 316 -2.68 -11.82 -0.81
CA GLN A 316 -3.42 -12.51 -1.86
C GLN A 316 -2.51 -13.39 -2.69
N LYS A 317 -3.03 -14.54 -3.12
CA LYS A 317 -2.52 -15.35 -4.22
C LYS A 317 -3.65 -16.15 -4.85
N TYR A 318 -3.38 -16.81 -5.96
CA TYR A 318 -4.35 -17.76 -6.53
C TYR A 318 -4.32 -19.08 -5.75
N ASN A 319 -5.51 -19.67 -5.61
CA ASN A 319 -5.65 -21.05 -5.18
C ASN A 319 -5.42 -22.03 -6.36
N ASP A 320 -5.64 -23.32 -6.13
CA ASP A 320 -5.46 -24.37 -7.15
C ASP A 320 -6.43 -24.19 -8.34
N ASP A 321 -7.60 -23.62 -8.13
CA ASP A 321 -8.59 -23.30 -9.15
C ASP A 321 -8.31 -21.98 -9.92
N LYS A 322 -7.15 -21.35 -9.65
CA LYS A 322 -6.73 -20.05 -10.22
C LYS A 322 -7.60 -18.87 -9.82
N LEU A 323 -8.32 -18.97 -8.72
CA LEU A 323 -9.10 -17.88 -8.16
C LEU A 323 -8.29 -17.09 -7.12
N SER A 324 -8.48 -15.78 -7.09
CA SER A 324 -7.82 -14.90 -6.13
C SER A 324 -8.40 -15.10 -4.74
N GLN A 325 -7.55 -15.45 -3.78
CA GLN A 325 -7.94 -15.67 -2.39
C GLN A 325 -7.05 -14.89 -1.43
N VAL A 326 -7.58 -14.62 -0.24
CA VAL A 326 -6.80 -14.14 0.91
C VAL A 326 -6.16 -15.33 1.61
N PHE A 327 -4.90 -15.20 1.92
CA PHE A 327 -4.13 -16.16 2.70
C PHE A 327 -3.55 -15.49 3.94
N ILE A 328 -3.34 -16.30 4.97
CA ILE A 328 -2.56 -15.95 6.16
C ILE A 328 -1.37 -16.89 6.25
N ASN A 329 -0.20 -16.36 6.59
CA ASN A 329 0.99 -17.13 6.89
C ASN A 329 1.45 -16.79 8.31
N ARG A 330 1.64 -17.79 9.18
CA ARG A 330 2.05 -17.62 10.57
C ARG A 330 3.38 -18.33 10.85
N ARG A 331 4.28 -17.62 11.53
CA ARG A 331 5.53 -18.22 12.01
C ARG A 331 5.26 -19.15 13.19
N GLU A 332 5.53 -20.41 13.01
CA GLU A 332 5.46 -21.45 14.06
C GLU A 332 6.89 -21.89 14.49
N ALA A 333 6.97 -22.72 15.50
CA ALA A 333 8.26 -23.22 15.98
C ALA A 333 9.08 -23.92 14.88
N ASP A 334 8.40 -24.71 14.05
CA ASP A 334 9.03 -25.56 13.03
C ASP A 334 9.03 -24.93 11.62
N GLY A 335 8.64 -23.66 11.48
CA GLY A 335 8.60 -22.99 10.17
C GLY A 335 7.37 -22.09 10.00
N TRP A 336 6.91 -21.96 8.78
CA TRP A 336 5.78 -21.12 8.41
C TRP A 336 4.57 -21.96 8.01
N VAL A 337 3.40 -21.58 8.47
CA VAL A 337 2.13 -22.27 8.18
C VAL A 337 1.23 -21.36 7.37
N VAL A 338 0.96 -21.76 6.13
CA VAL A 338 0.09 -21.04 5.20
C VAL A 338 -1.31 -21.62 5.24
N LYS A 339 -2.32 -20.76 5.36
CA LYS A 339 -3.75 -21.11 5.30
C LYS A 339 -4.50 -20.18 4.36
N GLN A 340 -5.38 -20.74 3.53
CA GLN A 340 -6.38 -19.99 2.79
C GLN A 340 -7.46 -19.53 3.75
N VAL A 341 -7.88 -18.26 3.63
CA VAL A 341 -8.84 -17.61 4.53
C VAL A 341 -10.18 -17.37 3.84
N SER A 342 -10.16 -16.85 2.61
CA SER A 342 -11.37 -16.66 1.81
C SER A 342 -11.67 -17.88 0.93
N ASP A 343 -12.90 -17.98 0.46
CA ASP A 343 -13.41 -19.07 -0.39
C ASP A 343 -14.27 -18.54 -1.54
N TRP A 344 -13.85 -17.43 -2.16
CA TRP A 344 -14.56 -16.88 -3.32
C TRP A 344 -14.47 -17.84 -4.51
N ASP A 345 -15.61 -18.05 -5.16
CA ASP A 345 -15.79 -19.00 -6.26
C ASP A 345 -15.73 -18.37 -7.66
N ASP A 346 -15.67 -17.01 -7.73
CA ASP A 346 -15.70 -16.26 -8.98
C ASP A 346 -14.68 -15.12 -9.06
N LEU A 347 -13.87 -14.88 -8.01
CA LEU A 347 -12.93 -13.77 -8.00
C LEU A 347 -11.63 -14.11 -8.71
N TYR A 348 -11.39 -13.45 -9.84
CA TYR A 348 -10.11 -13.47 -10.53
C TYR A 348 -9.56 -12.04 -10.71
N VAL A 349 -8.45 -11.72 -10.06
CA VAL A 349 -7.75 -10.45 -10.22
C VAL A 349 -6.64 -10.65 -11.25
N ASP A 350 -6.87 -10.16 -12.47
CA ASP A 350 -5.89 -10.26 -13.57
C ASP A 350 -4.69 -9.33 -13.30
N LEU A 351 -3.54 -9.91 -13.02
CA LEU A 351 -2.27 -9.21 -12.80
C LEU A 351 -1.38 -9.14 -14.06
N ASP A 352 -1.84 -9.64 -15.21
CA ASP A 352 -1.04 -9.61 -16.45
C ASP A 352 -1.01 -8.22 -17.09
N LYS A 353 -0.62 -7.22 -16.28
CA LYS A 353 -0.62 -5.80 -16.59
C LYS A 353 0.61 -5.10 -16.02
N SER A 354 1.01 -4.01 -16.67
CA SER A 354 2.08 -3.12 -16.22
C SER A 354 1.54 -1.74 -15.85
N GLY A 355 2.31 -0.95 -15.12
CA GLY A 355 1.93 0.38 -14.64
C GLY A 355 1.01 0.33 -13.42
N ALA A 356 0.37 1.44 -13.07
CA ALA A 356 -0.60 1.51 -12.00
C ALA A 356 -1.83 0.68 -12.36
N LEU A 357 -2.15 -0.31 -11.54
CA LEU A 357 -3.29 -1.19 -11.75
C LEU A 357 -4.60 -0.47 -11.44
N ASP A 358 -5.57 -0.57 -12.32
CA ASP A 358 -6.91 0.04 -12.27
C ASP A 358 -8.01 -0.93 -11.80
N LEU A 359 -7.61 -2.07 -11.26
CA LEU A 359 -8.49 -3.18 -10.90
C LEU A 359 -9.15 -3.00 -9.53
N PRO A 360 -10.21 -3.78 -9.24
CA PRO A 360 -10.64 -4.00 -7.88
C PRO A 360 -9.50 -4.69 -7.12
N LEU A 361 -8.55 -3.88 -6.63
CA LEU A 361 -7.42 -4.41 -5.90
C LEU A 361 -7.89 -4.94 -4.56
N LEU A 362 -7.59 -6.20 -4.32
CA LEU A 362 -7.68 -6.76 -2.99
C LEU A 362 -6.56 -6.15 -2.13
N THR A 363 -6.93 -5.46 -1.07
CA THR A 363 -5.98 -4.84 -0.14
C THR A 363 -6.14 -5.47 1.22
N ASN A 364 -5.12 -6.18 1.68
CA ASN A 364 -5.12 -6.79 2.99
C ASN A 364 -4.68 -5.79 4.06
N ASP A 365 -5.28 -5.89 5.25
CA ASP A 365 -4.82 -5.20 6.46
C ASP A 365 -3.90 -6.11 7.29
N PRO A 366 -3.09 -5.56 8.21
CA PRO A 366 -2.37 -6.36 9.19
C PRO A 366 -3.34 -7.19 10.04
N ALA A 367 -3.13 -8.51 10.09
CA ALA A 367 -3.92 -9.38 10.95
C ALA A 367 -3.66 -9.05 12.44
N TYR A 368 -4.67 -9.20 13.27
CA TYR A 368 -4.59 -8.90 14.70
C TYR A 368 -5.41 -9.89 15.53
N VAL A 369 -5.28 -9.83 16.86
CA VAL A 369 -6.06 -10.65 17.77
C VAL A 369 -7.18 -9.83 18.40
N ASN A 370 -8.43 -10.33 18.33
CA ASN A 370 -9.59 -9.68 18.94
C ASN A 370 -9.70 -9.95 20.45
N ALA A 371 -10.73 -9.37 21.08
CA ALA A 371 -10.96 -9.53 22.52
C ALA A 371 -11.24 -10.97 22.96
N ASP A 372 -11.78 -11.80 22.06
CA ASP A 372 -12.08 -13.23 22.31
C ASP A 372 -10.81 -14.10 22.16
N GLY A 373 -9.69 -13.51 21.73
CA GLY A 373 -8.43 -14.20 21.54
C GLY A 373 -8.26 -14.87 20.17
N ASN A 374 -9.18 -14.64 19.25
CA ASN A 374 -9.14 -15.14 17.88
C ASN A 374 -8.38 -14.22 16.95
N ILE A 375 -7.81 -14.77 15.88
CA ILE A 375 -7.12 -13.98 14.85
C ILE A 375 -8.17 -13.39 13.89
N VAL A 376 -8.04 -12.10 13.61
CA VAL A 376 -8.86 -11.41 12.61
C VAL A 376 -7.99 -11.09 11.42
N VAL A 377 -8.43 -11.53 10.25
CA VAL A 377 -7.87 -11.18 8.94
C VAL A 377 -8.87 -10.32 8.22
N SER A 378 -8.45 -9.18 7.69
CA SER A 378 -9.35 -8.31 6.94
C SER A 378 -8.77 -7.89 5.59
N ALA A 379 -9.65 -7.62 4.66
CA ALA A 379 -9.29 -7.15 3.33
C ALA A 379 -10.36 -6.20 2.78
N LEU A 380 -9.94 -5.22 1.99
CA LEU A 380 -10.82 -4.36 1.22
C LEU A 380 -10.90 -4.87 -0.22
N LEU A 381 -12.11 -5.16 -0.68
CA LEU A 381 -12.39 -5.54 -2.06
C LEU A 381 -13.60 -4.75 -2.55
N ASN A 382 -13.46 -4.01 -3.66
CA ASN A 382 -14.54 -3.20 -4.24
C ASN A 382 -15.21 -2.23 -3.24
N ASN A 383 -14.41 -1.56 -2.40
CA ASN A 383 -14.85 -0.68 -1.32
C ASN A 383 -15.72 -1.37 -0.26
N LYS A 384 -15.71 -2.69 -0.19
CA LYS A 384 -16.34 -3.47 0.87
C LYS A 384 -15.25 -4.08 1.73
N LYS A 385 -15.38 -3.90 3.03
CA LYS A 385 -14.49 -4.53 3.99
C LYS A 385 -14.97 -5.95 4.27
N TRP A 386 -14.07 -6.89 4.11
CA TRP A 386 -14.24 -8.29 4.46
C TRP A 386 -13.46 -8.59 5.72
N GLU A 387 -14.03 -9.36 6.62
CA GLU A 387 -13.32 -9.88 7.79
C GLU A 387 -13.56 -11.36 7.95
N TRP A 388 -12.52 -12.06 8.37
CA TRP A 388 -12.57 -13.47 8.76
C TRP A 388 -12.03 -13.59 10.17
N ILE A 389 -12.74 -14.36 11.00
CA ILE A 389 -12.33 -14.72 12.35
C ILE A 389 -11.80 -16.15 12.28
N LEU A 390 -10.55 -16.33 12.69
CA LEU A 390 -9.86 -17.60 12.68
C LEU A 390 -9.59 -18.06 14.10
N ASP A 391 -9.71 -19.37 14.32
CA ASP A 391 -9.22 -19.99 15.53
C ASP A 391 -7.72 -19.71 15.70
N HIS A 392 -7.35 -19.32 16.93
CA HIS A 392 -5.97 -18.92 17.20
C HIS A 392 -4.99 -20.10 17.10
N ASP A 393 -5.39 -21.30 17.42
CA ASP A 393 -4.47 -22.44 17.54
C ASP A 393 -4.17 -23.08 16.18
N ASP A 394 -5.19 -23.31 15.34
CA ASP A 394 -5.03 -24.04 14.08
C ASP A 394 -5.27 -23.21 12.81
N LEU A 395 -5.64 -21.92 12.97
CA LEU A 395 -5.99 -21.00 11.88
C LEU A 395 -7.22 -21.43 11.07
N SER A 396 -8.08 -22.29 11.61
CA SER A 396 -9.34 -22.63 10.96
C SER A 396 -10.29 -21.43 10.95
N VAL A 397 -11.02 -21.23 9.85
CA VAL A 397 -11.97 -20.14 9.74
C VAL A 397 -13.23 -20.46 10.55
N ILE A 398 -13.51 -19.66 11.57
CA ILE A 398 -14.71 -19.73 12.42
C ILE A 398 -15.88 -19.05 11.73
N SER A 399 -15.64 -17.85 11.17
CA SER A 399 -16.63 -17.07 10.45
C SER A 399 -15.96 -16.09 9.47
N GLY A 400 -16.70 -15.65 8.48
CA GLY A 400 -16.21 -14.64 7.52
C GLY A 400 -17.34 -13.98 6.77
N GLY A 401 -17.11 -12.76 6.29
CA GLY A 401 -18.07 -12.03 5.49
C GLY A 401 -17.78 -10.54 5.40
N ILE A 402 -18.71 -9.80 4.76
CA ILE A 402 -18.65 -8.35 4.67
C ILE A 402 -19.05 -7.76 6.01
N VAL A 403 -18.22 -6.83 6.49
CA VAL A 403 -18.51 -6.04 7.70
C VAL A 403 -18.79 -4.58 7.32
N GLU A 404 -19.61 -3.91 8.14
CA GLU A 404 -19.78 -2.46 8.00
C GLU A 404 -18.45 -1.78 8.36
N ASP A 405 -18.09 -0.73 7.60
CA ASP A 405 -16.92 0.06 7.92
C ASP A 405 -17.11 0.70 9.30
N ALA A 406 -16.07 0.59 10.13
CA ALA A 406 -16.08 1.20 11.46
C ALA A 406 -15.93 2.73 11.41
N LEU A 407 -15.58 3.29 10.25
CA LEU A 407 -15.45 4.73 10.09
C LEU A 407 -16.81 5.40 9.91
N PRO A 408 -17.02 6.57 10.55
CA PRO A 408 -18.26 7.31 10.40
C PRO A 408 -18.52 7.70 8.94
N ASP A 409 -19.79 7.68 8.53
CA ASP A 409 -20.24 8.10 7.19
C ASP A 409 -19.69 9.46 6.77
N ALA A 410 -19.55 10.41 7.71
CA ALA A 410 -18.98 11.74 7.43
C ALA A 410 -17.53 11.70 6.94
N ILE A 411 -16.81 10.58 7.12
CA ILE A 411 -15.45 10.37 6.59
C ILE A 411 -15.50 9.61 5.26
N THR A 412 -16.45 8.68 5.13
CA THR A 412 -16.52 7.76 3.98
C THR A 412 -17.43 8.25 2.86
N GLN A 413 -18.31 9.23 3.14
CA GLN A 413 -19.19 9.82 2.12
C GLN A 413 -18.43 10.67 1.12
N TYR A 414 -18.85 10.56 -0.16
CA TYR A 414 -18.39 11.40 -1.25
C TYR A 414 -19.04 12.78 -1.20
N ASP A 415 -18.29 13.80 -1.55
CA ASP A 415 -18.82 15.13 -1.84
C ASP A 415 -19.32 15.15 -3.30
N LEU A 416 -20.57 14.72 -3.50
CA LEU A 416 -21.18 14.58 -4.82
C LEU A 416 -21.44 15.93 -5.55
N ASP A 417 -21.24 17.06 -4.89
CA ASP A 417 -21.52 18.40 -5.46
C ASP A 417 -20.53 18.81 -6.56
N ASN A 418 -19.44 18.05 -6.73
CA ASN A 418 -18.40 18.40 -7.70
C ASN A 418 -18.71 18.01 -9.15
N ASN A 419 -19.90 17.50 -9.49
CA ASN A 419 -20.30 17.10 -10.84
C ASN A 419 -19.23 16.26 -11.58
N ILE A 420 -18.51 15.40 -10.86
CA ILE A 420 -17.50 14.53 -11.45
C ILE A 420 -18.21 13.39 -12.14
N PRO A 421 -18.18 13.32 -13.48
CA PRO A 421 -19.00 12.35 -14.22
C PRO A 421 -18.49 10.92 -14.12
N GLN A 422 -17.37 10.69 -13.40
CA GLN A 422 -16.73 9.40 -13.25
C GLN A 422 -16.57 9.04 -11.77
N ARG A 423 -16.30 7.78 -11.52
CA ARG A 423 -16.17 7.22 -10.18
C ARG A 423 -15.05 7.92 -9.40
N VAL A 424 -15.44 8.73 -8.44
CA VAL A 424 -14.54 9.35 -7.47
C VAL A 424 -14.39 8.40 -6.29
N ILE A 425 -13.19 8.27 -5.78
CA ILE A 425 -12.91 7.47 -4.60
C ILE A 425 -12.44 8.40 -3.51
N PRO A 426 -13.11 8.43 -2.35
CA PRO A 426 -12.55 9.09 -1.19
C PRO A 426 -11.25 8.40 -0.81
N MET A 427 -10.24 9.20 -0.58
CA MET A 427 -8.98 8.73 -0.07
C MET A 427 -8.90 9.08 1.40
N MET A 428 -8.59 8.08 2.21
CA MET A 428 -8.36 8.27 3.63
C MET A 428 -6.98 7.75 3.97
N GLU A 429 -6.22 8.54 4.65
CA GLU A 429 -4.99 8.10 5.25
C GLU A 429 -5.05 8.37 6.74
N ASN A 430 -4.80 7.33 7.53
CA ASN A 430 -4.68 7.42 8.97
C ASN A 430 -3.19 7.38 9.31
N GLN A 431 -2.59 8.52 9.49
CA GLN A 431 -1.21 8.63 9.97
C GLN A 431 -1.07 8.29 11.44
N ALA A 432 -2.18 8.25 12.12
CA ALA A 432 -2.22 7.91 13.53
C ALA A 432 -2.20 6.40 13.79
N ARG A 433 -1.29 5.65 13.18
CA ARG A 433 -0.92 4.34 13.73
C ARG A 433 -0.48 4.43 15.21
N LYS A 434 -0.39 5.64 15.76
CA LYS A 434 -0.13 5.93 17.19
C LYS A 434 -1.15 6.84 17.87
N SER A 435 -2.01 7.59 17.15
CA SER A 435 -3.18 8.28 17.71
C SER A 435 -4.36 8.13 16.75
N SER A 436 -5.27 7.23 17.05
CA SER A 436 -6.46 6.91 16.25
C SER A 436 -7.46 8.06 16.10
N GLU A 437 -7.03 9.31 16.23
CA GLU A 437 -7.91 10.46 16.37
C GLU A 437 -8.07 11.28 15.08
N TYR A 438 -7.12 11.20 14.15
CA TYR A 438 -7.13 12.06 12.98
C TYR A 438 -7.03 11.27 11.68
N TYR A 439 -7.82 11.69 10.70
CA TYR A 439 -7.82 11.17 9.33
C TYR A 439 -7.76 12.34 8.36
N ILE A 440 -7.10 12.16 7.24
CA ILE A 440 -7.26 13.05 6.09
C ILE A 440 -8.10 12.38 5.03
N SER A 441 -8.96 13.14 4.36
CA SER A 441 -9.73 12.65 3.23
C SER A 441 -9.76 13.66 2.10
N TRP A 442 -9.80 13.17 0.89
CA TRP A 442 -10.02 13.93 -0.33
C TRP A 442 -10.60 13.01 -1.40
N GLU A 443 -11.10 13.59 -2.47
CA GLU A 443 -11.68 12.85 -3.57
C GLU A 443 -10.77 12.95 -4.80
N ALA A 444 -10.60 11.85 -5.53
CA ALA A 444 -9.82 11.81 -6.73
C ALA A 444 -10.31 10.72 -7.70
N MET A 445 -10.05 10.94 -8.97
CA MET A 445 -10.25 9.92 -10.00
C MET A 445 -9.31 8.73 -9.77
N GLN A 446 -9.73 7.54 -10.20
CA GLN A 446 -8.85 6.37 -10.24
C GLN A 446 -7.59 6.64 -11.08
N PRO A 447 -6.47 5.97 -10.80
CA PRO A 447 -5.30 6.00 -11.66
C PRO A 447 -5.69 5.70 -13.12
N ASN A 448 -5.03 6.36 -14.07
CA ASN A 448 -5.26 6.18 -15.50
C ASN A 448 -4.01 5.61 -16.21
N ARG A 449 -3.37 4.61 -15.60
CA ARG A 449 -2.16 3.98 -16.13
C ARG A 449 -1.05 5.00 -16.44
N ASP A 450 -0.92 6.03 -15.59
CA ASP A 450 0.05 7.13 -15.68
C ASP A 450 -0.12 8.01 -16.93
N GLN A 451 -1.32 8.01 -17.55
CA GLN A 451 -1.66 8.79 -18.72
C GLN A 451 -2.58 9.96 -18.40
N ALA A 452 -2.41 11.04 -19.15
CA ALA A 452 -3.28 12.21 -19.05
C ALA A 452 -4.73 11.86 -19.39
N ARG A 453 -5.67 12.54 -18.71
CA ARG A 453 -7.11 12.49 -19.01
C ARG A 453 -7.53 13.72 -19.79
N PRO A 454 -8.43 13.59 -20.77
CA PRO A 454 -9.04 14.75 -21.42
C PRO A 454 -9.95 15.53 -20.46
N ASP A 455 -10.68 14.81 -19.59
CA ASP A 455 -11.64 15.38 -18.66
C ASP A 455 -11.03 15.40 -17.25
N ILE A 456 -10.62 16.59 -16.82
CA ILE A 456 -10.05 16.81 -15.48
C ILE A 456 -11.17 17.35 -14.60
N PRO A 457 -11.51 16.67 -13.49
CA PRO A 457 -12.50 17.18 -12.55
C PRO A 457 -11.99 18.45 -11.85
N PRO A 458 -12.88 19.29 -11.31
CA PRO A 458 -12.50 20.35 -10.39
C PRO A 458 -11.65 19.82 -9.23
N ALA A 459 -10.83 20.68 -8.65
CA ALA A 459 -10.10 20.35 -7.44
C ALA A 459 -11.08 19.95 -6.32
N SER A 460 -10.75 18.90 -5.58
CA SER A 460 -11.55 18.44 -4.44
C SER A 460 -11.10 19.07 -3.13
N THR A 461 -11.91 18.96 -2.10
CA THR A 461 -11.58 19.52 -0.79
C THR A 461 -10.80 18.49 0.04
N LEU A 462 -9.59 18.84 0.43
CA LEU A 462 -8.83 18.11 1.46
C LEU A 462 -9.42 18.45 2.84
N ARG A 463 -9.76 17.43 3.62
CA ARG A 463 -10.32 17.56 4.97
C ARG A 463 -9.46 16.81 5.99
N VAL A 464 -9.39 17.39 7.17
CA VAL A 464 -8.93 16.67 8.38
C VAL A 464 -10.15 16.34 9.21
N HIS A 465 -10.29 15.09 9.57
CA HIS A 465 -11.31 14.58 10.46
C HIS A 465 -10.69 14.21 11.79
N ARG A 466 -11.33 14.62 12.86
CA ARG A 466 -11.01 14.21 14.21
C ARG A 466 -12.14 13.34 14.74
N ILE A 467 -11.83 12.13 15.18
CA ILE A 467 -12.77 11.27 15.91
C ILE A 467 -12.52 11.48 17.40
N PRO A 468 -13.45 12.05 18.16
CA PRO A 468 -13.32 12.18 19.61
C PRO A 468 -13.28 10.79 20.26
N LYS A 469 -12.33 10.55 21.20
CA LYS A 469 -12.31 9.35 22.08
C LYS A 469 -13.42 9.40 23.09
#